data_70eab7a8239442b2e37b4cfc2d58f2e3
#
_entry.id   70eab7a8239442b2e37b4cfc2d58f2e3
#
_cell.length_a   1.000
_cell.length_b   1.000
_cell.length_c   1.000
_cell.angle_alpha   90.00
_cell.angle_beta   90.00
_cell.angle_gamma   90.00
#
_symmetry.space_group_name_H-M   'P 1'
#
loop_
_entity.id
_entity.type
_entity.pdbx_description
1 polymer ?
#
loop_
_entity_poly.entity_id
_entity_poly.type
_entity_poly.pdbx_seq_one_letter_code
_entity_poly.pdbx_strand_id
1 'polypeptide(L)'
;MEALKVKLQNKKYGGNIEYRTHIAQKGWQDWKKNGQTAGTTGEKLAMEAVRLKLTGELAEHYDIYYRVHSQSYGWLGWAKNGEIAGTAGLAKRMEAIQIKLVEKGGKAPGTSEKHYVSNQGVFYQSHVQTYGWQTWKQNGETSGTSGQAKRLEAIKIKLQKMKVSGNIEYQSHVQTYGWEKSWKKNGQLSGTSGKAKRLEAVKIRLTGEMKNKYDVYYRVHAQSYGWLGWAKNGEKAGTE
;
A
#
# COMPACT_ATOMS: atom_id res chain seq x y z
N MET A 1 -10.09 -8.69 -18.74
CA MET A 1 -10.10 -10.08 -18.16
C MET A 1 -11.30 -10.19 -17.25
N GLU A 2 -12.08 -11.27 -17.36
CA GLU A 2 -13.27 -11.52 -16.54
C GLU A 2 -13.09 -12.72 -15.61
N ALA A 3 -12.31 -13.73 -16.05
CA ALA A 3 -12.06 -14.94 -15.28
C ALA A 3 -10.60 -15.40 -15.36
N LEU A 4 -10.17 -16.16 -14.36
CA LEU A 4 -8.84 -16.73 -14.25
C LEU A 4 -8.93 -18.19 -13.80
N LYS A 5 -8.10 -19.06 -14.38
CA LYS A 5 -7.84 -20.42 -13.91
C LYS A 5 -6.34 -20.60 -13.73
N VAL A 6 -5.91 -21.10 -12.58
CA VAL A 6 -4.50 -21.40 -12.30
C VAL A 6 -4.37 -22.82 -11.76
N LYS A 7 -3.43 -23.58 -12.30
CA LYS A 7 -3.10 -24.92 -11.80
C LYS A 7 -1.58 -25.13 -11.78
N LEU A 8 -1.12 -25.94 -10.87
CA LEU A 8 0.25 -26.44 -10.84
C LEU A 8 0.29 -27.81 -11.54
N GLN A 9 1.34 -28.06 -12.29
CA GLN A 9 1.65 -29.36 -12.91
C GLN A 9 2.95 -29.89 -12.31
N ASN A 10 3.14 -31.21 -12.38
CA ASN A 10 4.37 -31.91 -11.97
C ASN A 10 4.86 -31.50 -10.56
N LYS A 11 3.92 -31.44 -9.61
CA LYS A 11 4.22 -31.07 -8.23
C LYS A 11 5.11 -32.10 -7.56
N LYS A 12 6.21 -31.66 -6.95
CA LYS A 12 7.07 -32.49 -6.11
C LYS A 12 6.50 -32.67 -4.69
N TYR A 13 5.72 -31.69 -4.20
CA TYR A 13 5.20 -31.64 -2.83
C TYR A 13 3.67 -31.60 -2.81
N GLY A 14 3.08 -32.07 -1.71
CA GLY A 14 1.64 -32.02 -1.47
C GLY A 14 1.13 -30.59 -1.25
N GLY A 15 -0.13 -30.33 -1.62
CA GLY A 15 -0.75 -29.05 -1.43
C GLY A 15 -1.43 -28.49 -2.66
N ASN A 16 -1.95 -27.26 -2.54
CA ASN A 16 -2.75 -26.62 -3.57
C ASN A 16 -2.23 -25.20 -3.88
N ILE A 17 -2.55 -24.72 -5.08
CA ILE A 17 -2.61 -23.31 -5.37
C ILE A 17 -4.04 -22.82 -5.17
N GLU A 18 -4.22 -21.83 -4.32
CA GLU A 18 -5.49 -21.17 -4.07
C GLU A 18 -5.44 -19.73 -4.57
N TYR A 19 -6.54 -19.27 -5.14
CA TYR A 19 -6.65 -17.93 -5.69
C TYR A 19 -8.07 -17.39 -5.63
N ARG A 20 -8.19 -16.07 -5.55
CA ARG A 20 -9.46 -15.36 -5.64
C ARG A 20 -9.29 -14.05 -6.38
N THR A 21 -10.38 -13.53 -6.90
CA THR A 21 -10.41 -12.33 -7.74
C THR A 21 -11.31 -11.27 -7.14
N HIS A 22 -10.94 -10.02 -7.34
CA HIS A 22 -11.79 -8.86 -7.08
C HIS A 22 -12.46 -8.46 -8.38
N ILE A 23 -13.79 -8.49 -8.39
CA ILE A 23 -14.61 -8.15 -9.56
C ILE A 23 -15.25 -6.78 -9.32
N ALA A 24 -15.23 -5.95 -10.33
CA ALA A 24 -15.89 -4.65 -10.30
C ALA A 24 -17.35 -4.80 -9.86
N GLN A 25 -17.84 -3.94 -8.98
CA GLN A 25 -19.19 -3.94 -8.39
C GLN A 25 -19.50 -5.11 -7.43
N LYS A 26 -18.84 -6.28 -7.55
CA LYS A 26 -19.07 -7.45 -6.70
C LYS A 26 -18.06 -7.60 -5.55
N GLY A 27 -16.87 -7.02 -5.70
CA GLY A 27 -15.81 -7.16 -4.72
C GLY A 27 -15.09 -8.51 -4.77
N TRP A 28 -14.47 -8.89 -3.65
CA TRP A 28 -13.73 -10.15 -3.54
C TRP A 28 -14.67 -11.35 -3.59
N GLN A 29 -14.34 -12.28 -4.53
CA GLN A 29 -15.01 -13.56 -4.65
C GLN A 29 -14.37 -14.61 -3.72
N ASP A 30 -15.02 -15.76 -3.57
CA ASP A 30 -14.52 -16.89 -2.81
C ASP A 30 -13.21 -17.45 -3.37
N TRP A 31 -12.43 -18.09 -2.50
CA TRP A 31 -11.23 -18.80 -2.90
C TRP A 31 -11.56 -19.98 -3.79
N LYS A 32 -10.84 -20.11 -4.90
CA LYS A 32 -10.84 -21.23 -5.84
C LYS A 32 -9.47 -21.92 -5.80
N LYS A 33 -9.41 -23.18 -6.24
CA LYS A 33 -8.17 -23.97 -6.21
C LYS A 33 -7.98 -24.79 -7.49
N ASN A 34 -6.74 -25.05 -7.82
CA ASN A 34 -6.30 -26.08 -8.79
C ASN A 34 -7.12 -26.11 -10.09
N GLY A 35 -7.21 -25.01 -10.82
CA GLY A 35 -7.87 -24.93 -12.12
C GLY A 35 -9.38 -24.62 -12.10
N GLN A 36 -9.99 -24.43 -10.92
CA GLN A 36 -11.34 -23.92 -10.82
C GLN A 36 -11.42 -22.49 -11.36
N THR A 37 -12.56 -22.08 -11.89
CA THR A 37 -12.78 -20.72 -12.39
C THR A 37 -12.95 -19.74 -11.24
N ALA A 38 -12.08 -18.71 -11.19
CA ALA A 38 -12.25 -17.52 -10.34
C ALA A 38 -12.61 -16.32 -11.23
N GLY A 39 -13.61 -15.55 -10.84
CA GLY A 39 -14.15 -14.45 -11.63
C GLY A 39 -15.55 -14.73 -12.15
N THR A 40 -15.94 -14.01 -13.18
CA THR A 40 -17.25 -14.10 -13.85
C THR A 40 -17.10 -14.47 -15.32
N THR A 41 -18.16 -15.03 -15.92
CA THR A 41 -18.17 -15.38 -17.34
C THR A 41 -19.44 -14.81 -17.95
N GLY A 42 -19.31 -14.00 -19.01
CA GLY A 42 -20.44 -13.42 -19.75
C GLY A 42 -21.17 -12.27 -19.03
N GLU A 43 -20.69 -11.82 -17.88
CA GLU A 43 -21.30 -10.71 -17.14
C GLU A 43 -20.75 -9.34 -17.52
N LYS A 44 -19.72 -9.28 -18.35
CA LYS A 44 -19.02 -8.05 -18.76
C LYS A 44 -18.46 -7.24 -17.58
N LEU A 45 -18.24 -7.90 -16.44
CA LEU A 45 -17.64 -7.29 -15.26
C LEU A 45 -16.12 -7.47 -15.26
N ALA A 46 -15.41 -6.37 -15.05
CA ALA A 46 -13.96 -6.37 -15.05
C ALA A 46 -13.38 -7.02 -13.80
N MET A 47 -12.40 -7.90 -13.96
CA MET A 47 -11.51 -8.29 -12.89
C MET A 47 -10.52 -7.14 -12.63
N GLU A 48 -10.41 -6.70 -11.38
CA GLU A 48 -9.58 -5.57 -10.98
C GLU A 48 -8.32 -5.99 -10.20
N ALA A 49 -8.41 -7.05 -9.39
CA ALA A 49 -7.29 -7.56 -8.61
C ALA A 49 -7.39 -9.06 -8.38
N VAL A 50 -6.26 -9.64 -7.94
CA VAL A 50 -6.13 -11.06 -7.65
C VAL A 50 -5.30 -11.27 -6.40
N ARG A 51 -5.55 -12.40 -5.70
CA ARG A 51 -4.70 -12.94 -4.64
C ARG A 51 -4.44 -14.41 -4.93
N LEU A 52 -3.17 -14.83 -4.80
CA LEU A 52 -2.74 -16.22 -4.95
C LEU A 52 -1.94 -16.63 -3.72
N LYS A 53 -2.11 -17.86 -3.26
CA LYS A 53 -1.30 -18.47 -2.20
C LYS A 53 -1.12 -19.96 -2.46
N LEU A 54 -0.08 -20.51 -1.87
CA LEU A 54 0.13 -21.95 -1.78
C LEU A 54 -0.37 -22.46 -0.43
N THR A 55 -0.71 -23.74 -0.36
CA THR A 55 -1.10 -24.44 0.89
C THR A 55 -0.42 -25.78 1.00
N GLY A 56 -0.41 -26.37 2.19
CA GLY A 56 0.30 -27.63 2.47
C GLY A 56 1.81 -27.51 2.29
N GLU A 57 2.48 -28.62 2.06
CA GLU A 57 3.95 -28.69 1.89
C GLU A 57 4.47 -27.74 0.80
N LEU A 58 3.69 -27.47 -0.25
CA LEU A 58 4.06 -26.49 -1.27
C LEU A 58 4.39 -25.11 -0.66
N ALA A 59 3.66 -24.68 0.38
CA ALA A 59 3.87 -23.39 1.02
C ALA A 59 5.13 -23.37 1.91
N GLU A 60 5.62 -24.53 2.31
CA GLU A 60 6.87 -24.70 3.08
C GLU A 60 8.10 -24.61 2.18
N HIS A 61 7.98 -25.10 0.93
CA HIS A 61 9.09 -25.19 -0.01
C HIS A 61 9.14 -24.05 -1.02
N TYR A 62 8.03 -23.36 -1.28
CA TYR A 62 7.97 -22.31 -2.30
C TYR A 62 7.25 -21.05 -1.80
N ASP A 63 7.69 -19.92 -2.35
CA ASP A 63 6.96 -18.66 -2.35
C ASP A 63 6.35 -18.45 -3.75
N ILE A 64 5.09 -18.02 -3.81
CA ILE A 64 4.45 -17.65 -5.06
C ILE A 64 4.44 -16.13 -5.20
N TYR A 65 5.03 -15.65 -6.28
CA TYR A 65 5.03 -14.25 -6.68
C TYR A 65 4.13 -14.05 -7.89
N TYR A 66 3.43 -12.94 -7.92
CA TYR A 66 2.58 -12.58 -9.05
C TYR A 66 2.44 -11.07 -9.16
N ARG A 67 2.27 -10.60 -10.41
CA ARG A 67 1.97 -9.21 -10.69
C ARG A 67 0.97 -9.09 -11.82
N VAL A 68 0.29 -7.95 -11.90
CA VAL A 68 -0.72 -7.71 -12.93
C VAL A 68 -0.39 -6.46 -13.74
N HIS A 69 -0.77 -6.48 -15.01
CA HIS A 69 -0.88 -5.29 -15.83
C HIS A 69 -2.29 -4.74 -15.65
N SER A 70 -2.40 -3.51 -15.17
CA SER A 70 -3.68 -2.85 -14.92
C SER A 70 -3.88 -1.67 -15.86
N GLN A 71 -5.09 -1.52 -16.36
CA GLN A 71 -5.48 -0.40 -17.21
C GLN A 71 -5.03 0.94 -16.64
N SER A 72 -4.36 1.76 -17.43
CA SER A 72 -3.80 3.07 -17.06
C SER A 72 -2.63 3.07 -16.06
N TYR A 73 -2.29 1.92 -15.46
CA TYR A 73 -1.17 1.81 -14.51
C TYR A 73 0.01 1.01 -15.07
N GLY A 74 -0.22 0.21 -16.13
CA GLY A 74 0.80 -0.69 -16.65
C GLY A 74 1.08 -1.86 -15.69
N TRP A 75 2.28 -2.43 -15.75
CA TRP A 75 2.72 -3.46 -14.83
C TRP A 75 2.91 -2.90 -13.42
N LEU A 76 2.17 -3.44 -12.46
CA LEU A 76 2.37 -3.19 -11.04
C LEU A 76 3.52 -4.03 -10.48
N GLY A 77 3.93 -3.75 -9.25
CA GLY A 77 4.95 -4.53 -8.54
C GLY A 77 4.52 -5.96 -8.24
N TRP A 78 5.47 -6.78 -7.79
CA TRP A 78 5.24 -8.17 -7.43
C TRP A 78 4.61 -8.30 -6.04
N ALA A 79 3.46 -8.94 -5.97
CA ALA A 79 2.82 -9.40 -4.75
C ALA A 79 3.29 -10.81 -4.41
N LYS A 80 3.25 -11.19 -3.13
CA LYS A 80 3.74 -12.47 -2.61
C LYS A 80 2.68 -13.15 -1.74
N ASN A 81 2.53 -14.47 -1.83
CA ASN A 81 1.87 -15.34 -0.85
C ASN A 81 0.53 -14.82 -0.29
N GLY A 82 -0.40 -14.45 -1.15
CA GLY A 82 -1.72 -13.99 -0.75
C GLY A 82 -1.85 -12.47 -0.59
N GLU A 83 -0.83 -11.68 -0.85
CA GLU A 83 -0.95 -10.23 -1.00
C GLU A 83 -1.86 -9.88 -2.18
N ILE A 84 -2.34 -8.64 -2.24
CA ILE A 84 -3.20 -8.20 -3.34
C ILE A 84 -2.34 -7.72 -4.51
N ALA A 85 -2.59 -8.22 -5.71
CA ALA A 85 -2.05 -7.64 -6.94
C ALA A 85 -3.17 -7.05 -7.78
N GLY A 86 -3.05 -5.77 -8.17
CA GLY A 86 -4.05 -5.10 -9.01
C GLY A 86 -4.61 -3.81 -8.43
N THR A 87 -5.85 -3.51 -8.76
CA THR A 87 -6.54 -2.30 -8.29
C THR A 87 -7.87 -2.66 -7.61
N ALA A 88 -8.42 -1.76 -6.79
CA ALA A 88 -9.80 -1.90 -6.29
C ALA A 88 -10.48 -0.54 -6.15
N GLY A 89 -11.74 -0.49 -6.60
CA GLY A 89 -12.59 0.69 -6.53
C GLY A 89 -12.15 1.86 -7.42
N LEU A 90 -11.31 1.57 -8.41
CA LEU A 90 -10.81 2.54 -9.38
C LEU A 90 -11.37 2.30 -10.79
N ALA A 91 -12.20 1.27 -10.97
CA ALA A 91 -12.72 0.84 -12.27
C ALA A 91 -11.60 0.60 -13.30
N LYS A 92 -10.48 0.00 -12.87
CA LYS A 92 -9.33 -0.31 -13.73
C LYS A 92 -9.18 -1.82 -13.85
N ARG A 93 -9.47 -2.35 -15.03
CA ARG A 93 -9.42 -3.79 -15.29
C ARG A 93 -7.99 -4.33 -15.32
N MET A 94 -7.83 -5.55 -14.88
CA MET A 94 -6.63 -6.34 -15.18
C MET A 94 -6.61 -6.69 -16.67
N GLU A 95 -5.44 -6.55 -17.28
CA GLU A 95 -5.21 -6.84 -18.70
C GLU A 95 -4.30 -8.06 -18.89
N ALA A 96 -3.31 -8.23 -18.00
CA ALA A 96 -2.42 -9.38 -18.01
C ALA A 96 -1.97 -9.74 -16.59
N ILE A 97 -1.46 -10.96 -16.42
CA ILE A 97 -0.89 -11.46 -15.16
C ILE A 97 0.41 -12.21 -15.43
N GLN A 98 1.38 -12.07 -14.56
CA GLN A 98 2.57 -12.91 -14.49
C GLN A 98 2.61 -13.60 -13.14
N ILE A 99 2.97 -14.89 -13.12
CA ILE A 99 3.05 -15.73 -11.92
C ILE A 99 4.40 -16.46 -11.94
N LYS A 100 5.08 -16.51 -10.80
CA LYS A 100 6.35 -17.22 -10.64
C LYS A 100 6.42 -17.94 -9.31
N LEU A 101 6.86 -19.21 -9.32
CA LEU A 101 7.27 -19.92 -8.13
C LEU A 101 8.76 -19.66 -7.89
N VAL A 102 9.13 -19.44 -6.65
CA VAL A 102 10.51 -19.25 -6.18
C VAL A 102 10.68 -20.16 -4.97
N GLU A 103 11.85 -20.77 -4.80
CA GLU A 103 12.17 -21.51 -3.58
C GLU A 103 11.93 -20.65 -2.35
N LYS A 104 11.55 -21.27 -1.25
CA LYS A 104 11.21 -20.58 0.01
C LYS A 104 12.35 -19.66 0.46
N GLY A 105 12.02 -18.39 0.67
CA GLY A 105 13.00 -17.36 1.05
C GLY A 105 13.90 -16.86 -0.09
N GLY A 106 13.73 -17.38 -1.31
CA GLY A 106 14.49 -16.94 -2.48
C GLY A 106 14.19 -15.49 -2.90
N LYS A 107 15.05 -14.94 -3.75
CA LYS A 107 14.99 -13.55 -4.20
C LYS A 107 13.71 -13.28 -5.01
N ALA A 108 13.03 -12.18 -4.68
CA ALA A 108 11.88 -11.69 -5.43
C ALA A 108 12.22 -11.46 -6.92
N PRO A 109 11.28 -11.74 -7.86
CA PRO A 109 11.51 -11.57 -9.31
C PRO A 109 11.70 -10.11 -9.76
N GLY A 110 11.43 -9.15 -8.88
CA GLY A 110 11.55 -7.72 -9.15
C GLY A 110 11.01 -6.89 -7.99
N THR A 111 10.75 -5.61 -8.22
CA THR A 111 10.23 -4.72 -7.17
C THR A 111 8.85 -5.14 -6.67
N SER A 112 8.65 -5.10 -5.35
CA SER A 112 7.35 -5.32 -4.69
C SER A 112 6.61 -4.02 -4.42
N GLU A 113 7.20 -2.88 -4.73
CA GLU A 113 6.53 -1.60 -4.55
C GLU A 113 5.32 -1.48 -5.46
N LYS A 114 4.26 -0.88 -4.93
CA LYS A 114 3.04 -0.58 -5.69
C LYS A 114 2.39 -1.79 -6.38
N HIS A 115 2.40 -2.96 -5.73
CA HIS A 115 1.70 -4.14 -6.25
C HIS A 115 0.16 -4.03 -6.16
N TYR A 116 -0.36 -3.08 -5.37
CA TYR A 116 -1.78 -2.82 -5.21
C TYR A 116 -2.09 -1.33 -5.13
N VAL A 117 -3.11 -0.89 -5.87
CA VAL A 117 -3.59 0.50 -5.89
C VAL A 117 -5.10 0.51 -5.61
N SER A 118 -5.53 1.29 -4.63
CA SER A 118 -6.95 1.40 -4.30
C SER A 118 -7.36 2.83 -3.97
N ASN A 119 -8.65 3.09 -3.95
CA ASN A 119 -9.18 4.36 -3.45
C ASN A 119 -9.54 4.32 -1.95
N GLN A 120 -9.08 3.28 -1.23
CA GLN A 120 -9.24 3.11 0.21
C GLN A 120 -7.89 3.20 0.93
N GLY A 121 -7.90 3.72 2.15
CA GLY A 121 -6.76 3.69 3.05
C GLY A 121 -6.25 5.05 3.45
N VAL A 122 -4.96 5.12 3.76
CA VAL A 122 -4.27 6.35 4.15
C VAL A 122 -3.70 7.03 2.93
N PHE A 123 -4.10 8.28 2.71
CA PHE A 123 -3.55 9.14 1.66
C PHE A 123 -2.79 10.30 2.30
N TYR A 124 -1.64 10.63 1.74
CA TYR A 124 -0.80 11.70 2.24
C TYR A 124 -0.06 12.40 1.11
N GLN A 125 0.26 13.65 1.34
CA GLN A 125 1.10 14.45 0.46
C GLN A 125 2.02 15.34 1.26
N SER A 126 3.18 15.65 0.71
CA SER A 126 4.20 16.48 1.29
C SER A 126 4.35 17.80 0.52
N HIS A 127 4.58 18.88 1.25
CA HIS A 127 5.07 20.14 0.68
C HIS A 127 6.59 20.15 0.79
N VAL A 128 7.25 20.24 -0.35
CA VAL A 128 8.72 20.20 -0.46
C VAL A 128 9.23 21.54 -0.94
N GLN A 129 10.30 22.01 -0.35
CA GLN A 129 11.01 23.22 -0.77
C GLN A 129 11.20 23.25 -2.29
N THR A 130 10.88 24.38 -2.94
CA THR A 130 10.98 24.60 -4.39
C THR A 130 9.92 23.88 -5.23
N TYR A 131 9.49 22.66 -4.82
CA TYR A 131 8.55 21.84 -5.58
C TYR A 131 7.09 22.03 -5.16
N GLY A 132 6.84 22.62 -3.98
CA GLY A 132 5.49 22.78 -3.46
C GLY A 132 4.83 21.46 -3.07
N TRP A 133 3.50 21.41 -3.15
CA TRP A 133 2.73 20.22 -2.85
C TRP A 133 2.94 19.14 -3.90
N GLN A 134 3.42 17.99 -3.43
CA GLN A 134 3.57 16.79 -4.25
C GLN A 134 2.21 16.14 -4.52
N THR A 135 2.14 15.23 -5.47
CA THR A 135 0.95 14.41 -5.69
C THR A 135 0.64 13.54 -4.48
N TRP A 136 -0.65 13.25 -4.25
CA TRP A 136 -1.08 12.34 -3.20
C TRP A 136 -0.47 10.95 -3.37
N LYS A 137 0.08 10.43 -2.29
CA LYS A 137 0.61 9.08 -2.13
C LYS A 137 -0.32 8.26 -1.24
N GLN A 138 -0.18 6.95 -1.27
CA GLN A 138 -1.03 6.06 -0.47
C GLN A 138 -0.27 4.83 0.04
N ASN A 139 -0.72 4.29 1.17
CA ASN A 139 -0.43 2.94 1.63
C ASN A 139 1.04 2.50 1.48
N GLY A 140 1.99 3.27 2.02
CA GLY A 140 3.41 2.94 2.05
C GLY A 140 4.26 3.51 0.89
N GLU A 141 3.65 4.19 -0.10
CA GLU A 141 4.43 4.92 -1.12
C GLU A 141 5.24 6.05 -0.47
N THR A 142 6.42 6.33 -0.98
CA THR A 142 7.24 7.45 -0.50
C THR A 142 6.65 8.80 -0.95
N SER A 143 6.49 9.74 -0.02
CA SER A 143 6.12 11.13 -0.27
C SER A 143 7.25 12.05 0.15
N GLY A 144 7.61 13.00 -0.71
CA GLY A 144 8.78 13.85 -0.52
C GLY A 144 9.92 13.48 -1.47
N THR A 145 11.13 13.92 -1.13
CA THR A 145 12.34 13.68 -1.92
C THR A 145 13.43 13.04 -1.07
N SER A 146 14.32 12.26 -1.70
CA SER A 146 15.52 11.72 -1.09
C SER A 146 16.73 12.07 -1.97
N GLY A 147 17.87 12.38 -1.36
CA GLY A 147 19.11 12.70 -2.07
C GLY A 147 19.15 14.06 -2.79
N GLN A 148 18.12 14.91 -2.62
CA GLN A 148 18.02 16.19 -3.33
C GLN A 148 18.27 17.41 -2.44
N ALA A 149 18.65 17.20 -1.18
CA ALA A 149 18.87 18.28 -0.19
C ALA A 149 17.69 19.28 -0.08
N LYS A 150 16.45 18.80 -0.29
CA LYS A 150 15.23 19.61 -0.19
C LYS A 150 14.51 19.28 1.11
N ARG A 151 14.19 20.31 1.89
CA ARG A 151 13.43 20.14 3.14
C ARG A 151 11.94 19.88 2.87
N LEU A 152 11.36 19.05 3.69
CA LEU A 152 9.92 18.89 3.78
C LEU A 152 9.39 19.95 4.76
N GLU A 153 8.38 20.73 4.35
CA GLU A 153 7.88 21.89 5.10
C GLU A 153 6.50 21.65 5.71
N ALA A 154 5.67 20.86 5.07
CA ALA A 154 4.34 20.50 5.56
C ALA A 154 3.88 19.14 5.04
N ILE A 155 2.90 18.57 5.74
CA ILE A 155 2.20 17.36 5.34
C ILE A 155 0.68 17.53 5.44
N LYS A 156 -0.04 16.76 4.65
CA LYS A 156 -1.48 16.51 4.80
C LYS A 156 -1.71 15.01 4.75
N ILE A 157 -2.51 14.48 5.67
CA ILE A 157 -2.84 13.07 5.76
C ILE A 157 -4.35 12.91 5.90
N LYS A 158 -4.95 11.99 5.15
CA LYS A 158 -6.38 11.70 5.23
C LYS A 158 -6.68 10.22 5.10
N LEU A 159 -7.77 9.80 5.70
CA LEU A 159 -8.40 8.51 5.43
C LEU A 159 -9.41 8.66 4.30
N GLN A 160 -9.53 7.65 3.47
CA GLN A 160 -10.50 7.63 2.39
C GLN A 160 -11.20 6.29 2.30
N LYS A 161 -12.55 6.33 2.21
CA LYS A 161 -13.43 5.16 2.04
C LYS A 161 -13.20 4.02 3.04
N MET A 162 -12.88 4.35 4.29
CA MET A 162 -12.76 3.36 5.36
C MET A 162 -14.14 2.82 5.76
N LYS A 163 -14.17 1.54 6.12
CA LYS A 163 -15.43 0.85 6.52
C LYS A 163 -15.79 1.05 7.99
N VAL A 164 -14.89 1.61 8.79
CA VAL A 164 -15.09 1.89 10.20
C VAL A 164 -14.92 3.37 10.48
N SER A 165 -15.64 3.87 11.48
CA SER A 165 -15.64 5.28 11.86
C SER A 165 -14.34 5.67 12.58
N GLY A 166 -13.96 6.93 12.45
CA GLY A 166 -12.78 7.49 13.11
C GLY A 166 -11.97 8.41 12.20
N ASN A 167 -10.91 8.95 12.77
CA ASN A 167 -10.05 9.90 12.09
C ASN A 167 -8.60 9.44 12.12
N ILE A 168 -7.81 9.97 11.20
CA ILE A 168 -6.36 10.03 11.32
C ILE A 168 -5.98 11.42 11.81
N GLU A 169 -5.22 11.46 12.89
CA GLU A 169 -4.71 12.68 13.49
C GLU A 169 -3.18 12.69 13.44
N TYR A 170 -2.61 13.84 13.22
CA TYR A 170 -1.16 14.02 13.11
C TYR A 170 -0.72 15.39 13.62
N GLN A 171 0.54 15.46 14.01
CA GLN A 171 1.18 16.63 14.60
C GLN A 171 2.64 16.65 14.17
N SER A 172 3.13 17.80 13.71
CA SER A 172 4.50 17.98 13.27
C SER A 172 5.33 18.77 14.28
N HIS A 173 6.60 18.38 14.43
CA HIS A 173 7.63 19.22 15.01
C HIS A 173 8.25 20.07 13.89
N VAL A 174 8.21 21.37 14.06
CA VAL A 174 8.67 22.34 13.05
C VAL A 174 9.92 23.06 13.58
N GLN A 175 10.93 23.14 12.76
CA GLN A 175 12.17 23.86 13.07
C GLN A 175 11.90 25.22 13.71
N THR A 176 12.48 25.48 14.87
CA THR A 176 12.36 26.67 15.71
C THR A 176 10.99 26.90 16.36
N TYR A 177 9.93 26.22 15.90
CA TYR A 177 8.58 26.37 16.48
C TYR A 177 8.22 25.23 17.43
N GLY A 178 8.94 24.09 17.35
CA GLY A 178 8.65 22.91 18.14
C GLY A 178 7.39 22.18 17.67
N TRP A 179 6.80 21.40 18.57
CA TRP A 179 5.56 20.67 18.32
C TRP A 179 4.38 21.63 18.17
N GLU A 180 3.55 21.41 17.12
CA GLU A 180 2.28 22.12 16.98
C GLU A 180 1.43 21.94 18.25
N LYS A 181 0.71 23.01 18.64
CA LYS A 181 -0.14 22.99 19.85
C LYS A 181 -1.36 22.07 19.73
N SER A 182 -1.81 21.79 18.50
CA SER A 182 -3.01 20.99 18.25
C SER A 182 -2.77 19.93 17.18
N TRP A 183 -3.40 18.77 17.36
CA TRP A 183 -3.45 17.72 16.35
C TRP A 183 -4.26 18.18 15.14
N LYS A 184 -3.72 17.96 13.96
CA LYS A 184 -4.43 18.13 12.68
C LYS A 184 -5.11 16.82 12.31
N LYS A 185 -6.16 16.88 11.52
CA LYS A 185 -6.92 15.69 11.13
C LYS A 185 -7.39 15.75 9.67
N ASN A 186 -7.54 14.59 9.08
CA ASN A 186 -8.25 14.35 7.81
C ASN A 186 -7.97 15.38 6.71
N GLY A 187 -6.69 15.60 6.37
CA GLY A 187 -6.26 16.45 5.26
C GLY A 187 -5.96 17.89 5.64
N GLN A 188 -6.09 18.28 6.91
CA GLN A 188 -5.62 19.58 7.38
C GLN A 188 -4.10 19.70 7.24
N LEU A 189 -3.59 20.90 7.06
CA LEU A 189 -2.17 21.16 6.97
C LEU A 189 -1.51 21.04 8.35
N SER A 190 -0.43 20.26 8.43
CA SER A 190 0.50 20.19 9.56
C SER A 190 1.88 20.62 9.10
N GLY A 191 2.54 21.50 9.85
CA GLY A 191 3.78 22.17 9.46
C GLY A 191 3.57 23.60 8.95
N THR A 192 4.46 24.06 8.09
CA THR A 192 4.41 25.42 7.53
C THR A 192 4.53 25.40 6.02
N SER A 193 3.97 26.41 5.36
CA SER A 193 4.18 26.64 3.93
C SER A 193 4.70 28.08 3.75
N GLY A 194 5.74 28.27 2.93
CA GLY A 194 6.32 29.58 2.66
C GLY A 194 7.08 30.23 3.84
N LYS A 195 7.33 29.48 4.92
CA LYS A 195 8.08 29.97 6.10
C LYS A 195 9.56 29.54 6.10
N ALA A 196 9.99 28.78 5.12
CA ALA A 196 11.32 28.23 5.03
C ALA A 196 11.75 27.40 6.26
N LYS A 197 10.80 26.74 6.94
CA LYS A 197 11.01 25.90 8.11
C LYS A 197 10.77 24.42 7.76
N ARG A 198 11.74 23.55 8.12
CA ARG A 198 11.61 22.10 7.88
C ARG A 198 10.75 21.44 8.95
N LEU A 199 10.11 20.36 8.56
CA LEU A 199 9.61 19.38 9.52
C LEU A 199 10.79 18.54 10.03
N GLU A 200 10.85 18.33 11.33
CA GLU A 200 11.90 17.57 12.00
C GLU A 200 11.38 16.22 12.50
N ALA A 201 10.14 16.21 12.98
CA ALA A 201 9.49 14.97 13.39
C ALA A 201 7.97 15.03 13.17
N VAL A 202 7.33 13.87 13.20
CA VAL A 202 5.89 13.71 13.09
C VAL A 202 5.38 12.65 14.06
N LYS A 203 4.15 12.85 14.57
CA LYS A 203 3.35 11.85 15.29
C LYS A 203 2.06 11.64 14.53
N ILE A 204 1.63 10.38 14.35
CA ILE A 204 0.40 10.03 13.64
C ILE A 204 -0.35 8.99 14.45
N ARG A 205 -1.67 9.18 14.63
CA ARG A 205 -2.52 8.24 15.36
C ARG A 205 -3.90 8.09 14.71
N LEU A 206 -4.57 7.02 15.01
CA LEU A 206 -5.97 6.79 14.68
C LEU A 206 -6.85 7.08 15.89
N THR A 207 -8.09 7.50 15.65
CA THR A 207 -9.09 7.75 16.71
C THR A 207 -10.43 7.09 16.37
N GLY A 208 -11.38 7.08 17.31
CA GLY A 208 -12.66 6.40 17.14
C GLY A 208 -12.50 4.89 17.04
N GLU A 209 -13.39 4.22 16.31
CA GLU A 209 -13.31 2.76 16.09
C GLU A 209 -12.08 2.34 15.28
N MET A 210 -11.53 3.26 14.46
CA MET A 210 -10.32 3.00 13.67
C MET A 210 -9.16 2.51 14.53
N LYS A 211 -8.92 3.14 15.70
CA LYS A 211 -7.83 2.77 16.62
C LYS A 211 -7.94 1.36 17.19
N ASN A 212 -9.16 0.79 17.20
CA ASN A 212 -9.42 -0.56 17.72
C ASN A 212 -9.29 -1.63 16.64
N LYS A 213 -9.31 -1.23 15.36
CA LYS A 213 -9.29 -2.14 14.21
C LYS A 213 -8.00 -2.10 13.41
N TYR A 214 -7.24 -1.01 13.50
CA TYR A 214 -6.04 -0.79 12.70
C TYR A 214 -4.94 -0.16 13.54
N ASP A 215 -3.72 -0.51 13.20
CA ASP A 215 -2.51 0.21 13.61
C ASP A 215 -2.03 1.06 12.45
N VAL A 216 -1.54 2.27 12.72
CA VAL A 216 -0.86 3.10 11.75
C VAL A 216 0.64 3.07 12.00
N TYR A 217 1.39 2.59 11.01
CA TYR A 217 2.85 2.59 11.00
C TYR A 217 3.37 3.66 10.05
N TYR A 218 4.40 4.35 10.44
CA TYR A 218 5.04 5.40 9.66
C TYR A 218 6.52 5.51 9.98
N ARG A 219 7.28 6.00 9.03
CA ARG A 219 8.70 6.31 9.20
C ARG A 219 9.07 7.52 8.37
N VAL A 220 10.16 8.17 8.70
CA VAL A 220 10.69 9.31 7.98
C VAL A 220 12.11 9.05 7.52
N HIS A 221 12.49 9.70 6.42
CA HIS A 221 13.86 9.79 5.96
C HIS A 221 14.46 11.10 6.49
N ALA A 222 15.48 11.00 7.33
CA ALA A 222 16.17 12.14 7.90
C ALA A 222 17.51 12.38 7.23
N GLN A 223 17.88 13.64 7.06
CA GLN A 223 19.18 14.02 6.52
C GLN A 223 20.31 13.40 7.36
N SER A 224 21.32 12.85 6.72
CA SER A 224 22.48 12.15 7.33
C SER A 224 22.18 10.81 8.01
N TYR A 225 20.90 10.49 8.31
CA TYR A 225 20.50 9.23 8.99
C TYR A 225 19.83 8.24 8.04
N GLY A 226 19.34 8.69 6.88
CA GLY A 226 18.57 7.84 6.00
C GLY A 226 17.16 7.53 6.55
N TRP A 227 16.61 6.36 6.20
CA TRP A 227 15.34 5.89 6.72
C TRP A 227 15.47 5.48 8.19
N LEU A 228 14.71 6.14 9.05
CA LEU A 228 14.61 5.78 10.46
C LEU A 228 13.69 4.55 10.67
N GLY A 229 13.71 4.00 11.88
CA GLY A 229 12.83 2.91 12.29
C GLY A 229 11.34 3.26 12.15
N TRP A 230 10.51 2.22 12.14
CA TRP A 230 9.06 2.38 12.12
C TRP A 230 8.54 2.85 13.48
N ALA A 231 7.76 3.91 13.47
CA ALA A 231 6.95 4.38 14.60
C ALA A 231 5.50 3.92 14.44
N LYS A 232 4.78 3.80 15.54
CA LYS A 232 3.41 3.27 15.61
C LYS A 232 2.52 4.16 16.47
N ASN A 233 1.28 4.38 16.06
CA ASN A 233 0.16 4.87 16.90
C ASN A 233 0.46 6.07 17.82
N GLY A 234 1.10 7.10 17.31
CA GLY A 234 1.40 8.33 18.05
C GLY A 234 2.84 8.42 18.59
N GLU A 235 3.66 7.40 18.37
CA GLU A 235 5.10 7.48 18.64
C GLU A 235 5.77 8.54 17.74
N LYS A 236 6.89 9.07 18.15
CA LYS A 236 7.66 10.03 17.36
C LYS A 236 8.44 9.34 16.25
N ALA A 237 8.32 9.85 15.03
CA ALA A 237 9.19 9.54 13.91
C ALA A 237 9.93 10.81 13.48
N GLY A 238 11.24 10.84 13.54
CA GLY A 238 12.07 11.98 13.16
C GLY A 238 13.18 12.30 14.17
N THR A 239 13.83 13.42 13.91
CA THR A 239 14.91 13.99 14.74
C THR A 239 14.46 15.36 15.24
N GLU A 240 14.91 15.73 16.42
CA GLU A 240 14.75 17.06 17.03
C GLU A 240 16.13 17.64 17.31
#